data_2bc869f4cd65fe826fe47fe0603a5278
#
_entry.id   2bc869f4cd65fe826fe47fe0603a5278
#
_cell.length_a   1.000
_cell.length_b   1.000
_cell.length_c   1.000
_cell.angle_alpha   90.00
_cell.angle_beta   90.00
_cell.angle_gamma   90.00
#
_symmetry.space_group_name_H-M   'P 1'
#
loop_
_entity.id
_entity.type
_entity.pdbx_description
1 polymer ?
#
loop_
_entity_poly.entity_id
_entity_poly.type
_entity_poly.pdbx_seq_one_letter_code
_entity_poly.pdbx_strand_id
1 'polypeptide(L)'
;MAQKYRIYINQKVILLTESAPKQTLNYQAIDKQSFDLKIIYTWVLAHKNDLFYVLCPDAKAFLKQIKQSVKVIEAAGGLVKNENKDLLFIYRNDKWDLPKGKIEKGETVKEAAVREVEEECNITIFKRGDKICKTYHVYIYKNEVVLKKTHWFKMKAKGQNKLKPQKEEGITDVRWFKPNDIDAILANTFPSILDVLAKMNLITEVPVLLSE
;
A
#
# COMPACT_ATOMS: atom_id res chain seq x y z
N MET A 1 -0.17 2.37 22.89
CA MET A 1 0.89 2.55 21.87
C MET A 1 0.56 3.80 21.06
N ALA A 2 1.54 4.67 20.80
CA ALA A 2 1.38 5.86 19.98
C ALA A 2 0.94 5.46 18.56
N GLN A 3 -0.05 6.16 18.01
CA GLN A 3 -0.54 5.88 16.66
C GLN A 3 0.43 6.42 15.62
N LYS A 4 0.71 5.59 14.60
CA LYS A 4 1.58 5.96 13.49
C LYS A 4 0.88 5.67 12.16
N TYR A 5 1.04 6.57 11.18
CA TYR A 5 0.54 6.39 9.82
C TYR A 5 1.65 6.69 8.81
N ARG A 6 1.73 5.88 7.77
CA ARG A 6 2.68 6.07 6.66
C ARG A 6 1.94 6.55 5.43
N ILE A 7 2.45 7.60 4.81
CA ILE A 7 2.03 8.10 3.51
C ILE A 7 3.17 7.86 2.54
N TYR A 8 2.90 7.15 1.46
CA TYR A 8 3.88 6.77 0.46
C TYR A 8 3.84 7.70 -0.75
N ILE A 9 5.02 8.11 -1.22
CA ILE A 9 5.25 8.85 -2.47
C ILE A 9 6.33 8.10 -3.24
N ASN A 10 5.95 7.29 -4.22
CA ASN A 10 6.82 6.32 -4.88
C ASN A 10 7.53 5.40 -3.86
N GLN A 11 8.87 5.48 -3.74
CA GLN A 11 9.67 4.73 -2.76
C GLN A 11 9.86 5.48 -1.44
N LYS A 12 9.40 6.72 -1.35
CA LYS A 12 9.59 7.59 -0.19
C LYS A 12 8.42 7.48 0.78
N VAL A 13 8.70 7.74 2.06
CA VAL A 13 7.72 7.59 3.15
C VAL A 13 7.67 8.83 3.99
N ILE A 14 6.47 9.32 4.26
CA ILE A 14 6.19 10.32 5.29
C ILE A 14 5.51 9.62 6.47
N LEU A 15 6.17 9.57 7.61
CA LEU A 15 5.65 9.03 8.86
C LEU A 15 4.92 10.13 9.63
N LEU A 16 3.62 9.98 9.85
CA LEU A 16 2.87 10.78 10.81
C LEU A 16 2.96 10.11 12.17
N THR A 17 3.53 10.76 13.17
CA THR A 17 3.85 10.14 14.46
C THR A 17 3.68 11.09 15.64
N GLU A 18 3.36 10.53 16.80
CA GLU A 18 3.23 11.25 18.09
C GLU A 18 4.57 11.35 18.82
N SER A 19 5.59 10.60 18.40
CA SER A 19 6.95 10.65 18.93
C SER A 19 7.97 10.68 17.81
N ALA A 20 9.08 11.38 18.02
CA ALA A 20 10.15 11.42 17.01
C ALA A 20 10.73 10.02 16.76
N PRO A 21 11.05 9.67 15.49
CA PRO A 21 11.74 8.43 15.18
C PRO A 21 13.13 8.39 15.81
N LYS A 22 13.67 7.20 15.98
CA LYS A 22 15.06 7.04 16.45
C LYS A 22 16.03 7.74 15.51
N GLN A 23 17.03 8.41 16.07
CA GLN A 23 18.04 9.15 15.28
C GLN A 23 18.89 8.27 14.34
N THR A 24 18.95 6.96 14.61
CA THR A 24 19.67 5.99 13.78
C THR A 24 19.07 5.82 12.37
N LEU A 25 17.84 6.30 12.18
CA LEU A 25 17.11 6.19 10.92
C LEU A 25 17.05 7.55 10.24
N ASN A 26 17.93 7.95 9.48
CA ASN A 26 18.08 9.23 8.75
C ASN A 26 16.74 9.87 8.24
N TYR A 27 15.81 10.10 9.17
CA TYR A 27 14.53 10.76 8.90
C TYR A 27 14.70 12.27 8.79
N GLN A 28 14.15 12.86 7.73
CA GLN A 28 14.03 14.31 7.58
C GLN A 28 12.73 14.79 8.21
N ALA A 29 12.81 15.73 9.16
CA ALA A 29 11.63 16.35 9.74
C ALA A 29 10.90 17.26 8.74
N ILE A 30 9.59 17.21 8.74
CA ILE A 30 8.70 18.15 8.06
C ILE A 30 7.88 18.87 9.14
N ASP A 31 7.89 20.20 9.11
CA ASP A 31 7.11 20.98 10.05
C ASP A 31 5.61 20.82 9.78
N LYS A 32 4.86 20.47 10.83
CA LYS A 32 3.41 20.28 10.76
C LYS A 32 2.67 21.57 10.41
N GLN A 33 3.15 22.75 10.85
CA GLN A 33 2.44 24.02 10.65
C GLN A 33 2.46 24.45 9.18
N SER A 34 3.54 24.15 8.47
CA SER A 34 3.70 24.42 7.05
C SER A 34 3.30 23.25 6.14
N PHE A 35 2.71 22.19 6.68
CA PHE A 35 2.38 20.99 5.94
C PHE A 35 1.19 21.20 4.99
N ASP A 36 1.47 21.31 3.71
CA ASP A 36 0.51 21.17 2.60
C ASP A 36 0.93 20.00 1.71
N LEU A 37 0.08 18.98 1.59
CA LEU A 37 0.42 17.77 0.86
C LEU A 37 0.74 18.03 -0.61
N LYS A 38 0.16 19.07 -1.24
CA LYS A 38 0.42 19.41 -2.63
C LYS A 38 1.83 19.99 -2.81
N ILE A 39 2.26 20.82 -1.88
CA ILE A 39 3.61 21.40 -1.85
C ILE A 39 4.63 20.32 -1.45
N ILE A 40 4.33 19.59 -0.38
CA ILE A 40 5.19 18.53 0.16
C ILE A 40 5.43 17.41 -0.86
N TYR A 41 4.46 17.07 -1.70
CA TYR A 41 4.61 16.06 -2.74
C TYR A 41 5.80 16.35 -3.66
N THR A 42 5.87 17.56 -4.21
CA THR A 42 6.96 17.97 -5.10
C THR A 42 8.28 18.07 -4.37
N TRP A 43 8.25 18.64 -3.16
CA TRP A 43 9.45 18.79 -2.34
C TRP A 43 10.05 17.43 -1.95
N VAL A 44 9.22 16.46 -1.51
CA VAL A 44 9.66 15.10 -1.17
C VAL A 44 10.26 14.40 -2.38
N LEU A 45 9.63 14.52 -3.56
CA LEU A 45 10.18 13.91 -4.79
C LEU A 45 11.56 14.43 -5.14
N ALA A 46 11.80 15.74 -5.00
CA ALA A 46 13.07 16.38 -5.30
C ALA A 46 14.14 16.17 -4.21
N HIS A 47 13.75 15.77 -3.00
CA HIS A 47 14.65 15.62 -1.87
C HIS A 47 15.49 14.34 -1.97
N LYS A 48 16.75 14.38 -1.48
CA LYS A 48 17.65 13.21 -1.50
C LYS A 48 17.26 12.09 -0.53
N ASN A 49 16.60 12.43 0.58
CA ASN A 49 16.17 11.44 1.58
C ASN A 49 14.94 10.66 1.10
N ASP A 50 14.79 9.44 1.61
CA ASP A 50 13.62 8.59 1.36
C ASP A 50 12.66 8.56 2.55
N LEU A 51 13.13 8.91 3.74
CA LEU A 51 12.38 8.88 4.98
C LEU A 51 12.12 10.28 5.52
N PHE A 52 10.85 10.58 5.78
CA PHE A 52 10.38 11.84 6.32
C PHE A 52 9.44 11.58 7.49
N TYR A 53 9.38 12.51 8.44
CA TYR A 53 8.36 12.43 9.49
C TYR A 53 7.73 13.78 9.79
N VAL A 54 6.50 13.73 10.26
CA VAL A 54 5.78 14.87 10.83
C VAL A 54 5.44 14.52 12.28
N LEU A 55 6.00 15.28 13.21
CA LEU A 55 5.65 15.15 14.62
C LEU A 55 4.31 15.83 14.87
N CYS A 56 3.33 15.09 15.37
CA CYS A 56 1.99 15.59 15.62
C CYS A 56 1.40 14.94 16.88
N PRO A 57 0.78 15.71 17.79
CA PRO A 57 0.21 15.19 19.05
C PRO A 57 -0.89 14.13 18.85
N ASP A 58 -1.60 14.20 17.72
CA ASP A 58 -2.62 13.23 17.31
C ASP A 58 -2.43 12.94 15.82
N ALA A 59 -1.74 11.84 15.52
CA ALA A 59 -1.47 11.39 14.14
C ALA A 59 -2.75 11.03 13.37
N LYS A 60 -3.79 10.56 14.06
CA LYS A 60 -5.08 10.22 13.45
C LYS A 60 -5.86 11.47 13.03
N ALA A 61 -5.93 12.46 13.89
CA ALA A 61 -6.56 13.74 13.59
C ALA A 61 -5.82 14.44 12.43
N PHE A 62 -4.49 14.42 12.43
CA PHE A 62 -3.70 15.02 11.38
C PHE A 62 -3.90 14.31 10.03
N LEU A 63 -3.91 12.98 9.99
CA LEU A 63 -4.28 12.23 8.78
C LEU A 63 -5.70 12.56 8.29
N LYS A 64 -6.64 12.83 9.20
CA LYS A 64 -8.00 13.27 8.84
C LYS A 64 -7.96 14.65 8.15
N GLN A 65 -7.19 15.60 8.67
CA GLN A 65 -6.99 16.93 8.06
C GLN A 65 -6.38 16.81 6.65
N ILE A 66 -5.33 16.00 6.49
CA ILE A 66 -4.73 15.74 5.17
C ILE A 66 -5.76 15.18 4.19
N LYS A 67 -6.62 14.24 4.61
CA LYS A 67 -7.67 13.69 3.75
C LYS A 67 -8.75 14.70 3.35
N GLN A 68 -8.93 15.75 4.12
CA GLN A 68 -9.87 16.83 3.82
C GLN A 68 -9.28 17.89 2.87
N SER A 69 -7.94 18.03 2.80
CA SER A 69 -7.26 19.02 1.97
C SER A 69 -7.00 18.56 0.53
N VAL A 70 -7.15 17.26 0.23
CA VAL A 70 -6.93 16.69 -1.11
C VAL A 70 -8.04 15.73 -1.49
N LYS A 71 -8.15 15.46 -2.79
CA LYS A 71 -9.05 14.42 -3.30
C LYS A 71 -8.57 13.05 -2.82
N VAL A 72 -9.47 12.31 -2.18
CA VAL A 72 -9.22 10.93 -1.75
C VAL A 72 -9.80 9.97 -2.77
N ILE A 73 -8.98 9.04 -3.25
CA ILE A 73 -9.39 7.91 -4.08
C ILE A 73 -9.42 6.67 -3.19
N GLU A 74 -10.62 6.12 -2.96
CA GLU A 74 -10.77 4.87 -2.22
C GLU A 74 -10.51 3.68 -3.16
N ALA A 75 -9.75 2.72 -2.67
CA ALA A 75 -9.43 1.48 -3.36
C ALA A 75 -9.49 0.29 -2.41
N ALA A 76 -9.65 -0.90 -2.97
CA ALA A 76 -9.65 -2.13 -2.20
C ALA A 76 -8.96 -3.26 -2.98
N GLY A 77 -8.40 -4.21 -2.26
CA GLY A 77 -7.72 -5.36 -2.83
C GLY A 77 -7.36 -6.40 -1.78
N GLY A 78 -6.56 -7.38 -2.16
CA GLY A 78 -6.29 -8.50 -1.29
C GLY A 78 -4.92 -9.13 -1.38
N LEU A 79 -4.49 -9.72 -0.27
CA LEU A 79 -3.43 -10.70 -0.23
C LEU A 79 -4.09 -12.08 -0.31
N VAL A 80 -3.91 -12.74 -1.45
CA VAL A 80 -4.58 -14.01 -1.79
C VAL A 80 -3.64 -15.18 -1.54
N LYS A 81 -4.16 -16.22 -0.88
CA LYS A 81 -3.48 -17.53 -0.72
C LYS A 81 -4.26 -18.61 -1.43
N ASN A 82 -3.55 -19.52 -2.12
CA ASN A 82 -4.13 -20.78 -2.62
C ASN A 82 -4.09 -21.88 -1.55
N GLU A 83 -4.52 -23.11 -1.94
CA GLU A 83 -4.52 -24.29 -1.06
C GLU A 83 -3.11 -24.69 -0.61
N ASN A 84 -2.10 -24.45 -1.43
CA ASN A 84 -0.68 -24.72 -1.14
C ASN A 84 -0.04 -23.62 -0.28
N LYS A 85 -0.80 -22.59 0.13
CA LYS A 85 -0.36 -21.38 0.83
C LYS A 85 0.50 -20.44 -0.03
N ASP A 86 0.60 -20.66 -1.36
CA ASP A 86 1.28 -19.73 -2.24
C ASP A 86 0.55 -18.39 -2.27
N LEU A 87 1.30 -17.32 -2.48
CA LEU A 87 0.84 -15.94 -2.47
C LEU A 87 0.72 -15.42 -3.91
N LEU A 88 -0.40 -14.76 -4.23
CA LEU A 88 -0.63 -14.16 -5.53
C LEU A 88 -0.07 -12.75 -5.59
N PHE A 89 0.71 -12.46 -6.62
CA PHE A 89 1.17 -11.13 -6.95
C PHE A 89 0.93 -10.81 -8.41
N ILE A 90 0.77 -9.52 -8.70
CA ILE A 90 0.73 -8.94 -10.03
C ILE A 90 2.03 -8.19 -10.30
N TYR A 91 2.45 -8.11 -11.56
CA TYR A 91 3.60 -7.30 -11.97
C TYR A 91 3.12 -6.12 -12.82
N ARG A 92 3.37 -4.89 -12.35
CA ARG A 92 3.01 -3.65 -13.05
C ARG A 92 3.95 -2.51 -12.67
N ASN A 93 4.17 -1.58 -13.57
CA ASN A 93 5.11 -0.47 -13.37
C ASN A 93 6.49 -0.98 -12.91
N ASP A 94 6.96 -2.07 -13.51
CA ASP A 94 8.25 -2.74 -13.25
C ASP A 94 8.43 -3.21 -11.79
N LYS A 95 7.31 -3.45 -11.07
CA LYS A 95 7.32 -3.92 -9.68
C LYS A 95 6.25 -4.97 -9.41
N TRP A 96 6.55 -5.85 -8.46
CA TRP A 96 5.56 -6.72 -7.87
C TRP A 96 4.63 -5.92 -6.96
N ASP A 97 3.33 -6.19 -7.08
CA ASP A 97 2.26 -5.52 -6.33
C ASP A 97 1.19 -6.54 -5.94
N LEU A 98 0.29 -6.16 -5.06
CA LEU A 98 -0.92 -6.94 -4.76
C LEU A 98 -2.09 -6.42 -5.60
N PRO A 99 -2.98 -7.31 -6.08
CA PRO A 99 -4.13 -6.92 -6.88
C PRO A 99 -5.11 -6.03 -6.11
N LYS A 100 -5.54 -4.92 -6.75
CA LYS A 100 -6.40 -3.87 -6.16
C LYS A 100 -6.82 -2.82 -7.16
N GLY A 101 -8.04 -2.36 -7.05
CA GLY A 101 -8.47 -1.23 -7.85
C GLY A 101 -9.42 -0.29 -7.14
N LYS A 102 -10.09 0.60 -7.86
CA LYS A 102 -10.95 1.63 -7.30
C LYS A 102 -12.28 1.04 -6.85
N ILE A 103 -12.83 1.59 -5.76
CA ILE A 103 -14.18 1.28 -5.33
C ILE A 103 -15.15 2.04 -6.25
N GLU A 104 -16.09 1.34 -6.87
CA GLU A 104 -17.09 1.92 -7.75
C GLU A 104 -18.29 2.48 -6.97
N LYS A 105 -19.10 3.29 -7.66
CA LYS A 105 -20.29 3.90 -7.05
C LYS A 105 -21.33 2.82 -6.69
N GLY A 106 -21.73 2.80 -5.44
CA GLY A 106 -22.73 1.83 -4.93
C GLY A 106 -22.14 0.52 -4.42
N GLU A 107 -20.83 0.32 -4.61
CA GLU A 107 -20.13 -0.88 -4.19
C GLU A 107 -19.58 -0.74 -2.76
N THR A 108 -19.65 -1.79 -1.98
CA THR A 108 -18.98 -1.82 -0.68
C THR A 108 -17.48 -2.08 -0.84
N VAL A 109 -16.69 -1.62 0.13
CA VAL A 109 -15.24 -1.87 0.17
C VAL A 109 -14.88 -3.35 0.03
N LYS A 110 -15.75 -4.23 0.53
CA LYS A 110 -15.54 -5.68 0.55
C LYS A 110 -15.82 -6.32 -0.81
N GLU A 111 -16.83 -5.86 -1.49
CA GLU A 111 -17.19 -6.29 -2.85
C GLU A 111 -16.13 -5.83 -3.83
N ALA A 112 -15.75 -4.54 -3.80
CA ALA A 112 -14.67 -4.00 -4.61
C ALA A 112 -13.37 -4.82 -4.47
N ALA A 113 -13.00 -5.18 -3.24
CA ALA A 113 -11.77 -5.95 -3.00
C ALA A 113 -11.79 -7.32 -3.67
N VAL A 114 -12.94 -7.99 -3.71
CA VAL A 114 -13.09 -9.30 -4.37
C VAL A 114 -13.09 -9.12 -5.88
N ARG A 115 -13.97 -8.24 -6.40
CA ARG A 115 -14.09 -7.96 -7.84
C ARG A 115 -12.74 -7.60 -8.47
N GLU A 116 -12.03 -6.66 -7.89
CA GLU A 116 -10.73 -6.20 -8.43
C GLU A 116 -9.69 -7.32 -8.48
N VAL A 117 -9.62 -8.16 -7.45
CA VAL A 117 -8.70 -9.30 -7.43
C VAL A 117 -9.08 -10.33 -8.51
N GLU A 118 -10.37 -10.60 -8.67
CA GLU A 118 -10.86 -11.53 -9.67
C GLU A 118 -10.63 -11.03 -11.11
N GLU A 119 -10.87 -9.74 -11.36
CA GLU A 119 -10.68 -9.09 -12.67
C GLU A 119 -9.19 -8.98 -13.04
N GLU A 120 -8.35 -8.46 -12.14
CA GLU A 120 -6.93 -8.24 -12.41
C GLU A 120 -6.14 -9.55 -12.62
N CYS A 121 -6.60 -10.68 -12.02
CA CYS A 121 -5.86 -11.94 -12.00
C CYS A 121 -6.55 -13.10 -12.73
N ASN A 122 -7.82 -12.95 -13.14
CA ASN A 122 -8.66 -14.01 -13.71
C ASN A 122 -8.75 -15.24 -12.79
N ILE A 123 -9.09 -15.01 -11.52
CA ILE A 123 -9.29 -16.07 -10.52
C ILE A 123 -10.66 -15.91 -9.85
N THR A 124 -11.05 -16.91 -9.06
CA THR A 124 -12.25 -16.84 -8.25
C THR A 124 -11.91 -16.90 -6.77
N ILE A 125 -12.39 -15.92 -6.02
CA ILE A 125 -12.22 -15.84 -4.56
C ILE A 125 -13.36 -16.62 -3.87
N PHE A 126 -13.05 -17.73 -3.25
CA PHE A 126 -14.07 -18.51 -2.52
C PHE A 126 -14.21 -18.08 -1.05
N LYS A 127 -13.23 -17.36 -0.51
CA LYS A 127 -13.29 -16.84 0.87
C LYS A 127 -12.55 -15.51 0.98
N ARG A 128 -13.28 -14.44 1.30
CA ARG A 128 -12.73 -13.19 1.80
C ARG A 128 -12.70 -13.24 3.32
N GLY A 129 -11.52 -13.09 3.90
CA GLY A 129 -11.31 -13.04 5.35
C GLY A 129 -11.32 -11.61 5.89
N ASP A 130 -10.62 -11.43 7.02
CA ASP A 130 -10.55 -10.17 7.74
C ASP A 130 -9.73 -9.12 6.99
N LYS A 131 -9.97 -7.88 7.38
CA LYS A 131 -9.15 -6.75 6.94
C LYS A 131 -7.75 -6.87 7.55
N ILE A 132 -6.72 -6.69 6.70
CA ILE A 132 -5.32 -6.66 7.11
C ILE A 132 -4.98 -5.26 7.65
N CYS A 133 -5.03 -4.28 6.77
CA CYS A 133 -4.66 -2.88 7.07
C CYS A 133 -5.24 -1.92 6.03
N LYS A 134 -4.82 -0.66 6.13
CA LYS A 134 -4.97 0.38 5.11
C LYS A 134 -3.61 0.94 4.78
N THR A 135 -3.37 1.25 3.50
CA THR A 135 -2.20 2.00 3.04
C THR A 135 -2.63 3.31 2.40
N TYR A 136 -1.74 4.30 2.42
CA TYR A 136 -1.98 5.64 1.87
C TYR A 136 -0.87 5.98 0.90
N HIS A 137 -1.23 6.27 -0.36
CA HIS A 137 -0.28 6.58 -1.41
C HIS A 137 -0.67 7.89 -2.10
N VAL A 138 0.30 8.77 -2.31
CA VAL A 138 0.10 10.06 -2.97
C VAL A 138 0.73 10.02 -4.36
N TYR A 139 -0.02 10.50 -5.35
CA TYR A 139 0.42 10.58 -6.73
C TYR A 139 -0.36 11.66 -7.50
N ILE A 140 0.07 11.96 -8.72
CA ILE A 140 -0.66 12.86 -9.61
C ILE A 140 -1.72 12.09 -10.39
N TYR A 141 -2.96 12.54 -10.34
CA TYR A 141 -4.07 12.04 -11.14
C TYR A 141 -4.84 13.21 -11.76
N LYS A 142 -4.92 13.24 -13.10
CA LYS A 142 -5.55 14.34 -13.84
C LYS A 142 -5.02 15.73 -13.43
N ASN A 143 -3.71 15.86 -13.33
CA ASN A 143 -2.97 17.05 -12.89
C ASN A 143 -3.24 17.52 -11.46
N GLU A 144 -3.82 16.68 -10.62
CA GLU A 144 -4.05 16.97 -9.20
C GLU A 144 -3.28 16.00 -8.31
N VAL A 145 -2.76 16.49 -7.19
CA VAL A 145 -2.23 15.64 -6.12
C VAL A 145 -3.39 14.96 -5.42
N VAL A 146 -3.41 13.64 -5.45
CA VAL A 146 -4.47 12.82 -4.84
C VAL A 146 -3.90 11.85 -3.82
N LEU A 147 -4.70 11.51 -2.81
CA LEU A 147 -4.38 10.51 -1.82
C LEU A 147 -5.19 9.23 -2.10
N LYS A 148 -4.53 8.17 -2.55
CA LYS A 148 -5.16 6.85 -2.69
C LYS A 148 -5.11 6.13 -1.35
N LYS A 149 -6.27 5.78 -0.81
CA LYS A 149 -6.42 4.97 0.39
C LYS A 149 -6.85 3.57 -0.01
N THR A 150 -5.99 2.58 0.17
CA THR A 150 -6.27 1.19 -0.19
C THR A 150 -6.61 0.36 1.04
N HIS A 151 -7.69 -0.40 0.96
CA HIS A 151 -8.13 -1.35 1.98
C HIS A 151 -7.70 -2.75 1.59
N TRP A 152 -6.92 -3.42 2.44
CA TRP A 152 -6.37 -4.73 2.18
C TRP A 152 -7.08 -5.81 2.97
N PHE A 153 -7.43 -6.92 2.31
CA PHE A 153 -8.11 -8.08 2.92
C PHE A 153 -7.33 -9.37 2.71
N LYS A 154 -7.47 -10.30 3.67
CA LYS A 154 -7.05 -11.69 3.50
C LYS A 154 -8.02 -12.36 2.53
N MET A 155 -7.50 -13.13 1.57
CA MET A 155 -8.33 -13.84 0.61
C MET A 155 -7.82 -15.25 0.37
N LYS A 156 -8.73 -16.14 -0.05
CA LYS A 156 -8.40 -17.50 -0.49
C LYS A 156 -9.00 -17.77 -1.86
N ALA A 157 -8.19 -18.33 -2.75
CA ALA A 157 -8.58 -18.78 -4.08
C ALA A 157 -8.08 -20.20 -4.32
N LYS A 158 -8.72 -20.92 -5.28
CA LYS A 158 -8.19 -22.19 -5.78
C LYS A 158 -7.02 -21.89 -6.72
N GLY A 159 -5.91 -22.62 -6.55
CA GLY A 159 -4.70 -22.42 -7.35
C GLY A 159 -4.78 -22.96 -8.79
N GLN A 160 -5.92 -23.53 -9.17
CA GLN A 160 -6.09 -24.23 -10.47
C GLN A 160 -6.53 -23.32 -11.63
N ASN A 161 -6.86 -22.05 -11.37
CA ASN A 161 -7.27 -21.14 -12.43
C ASN A 161 -6.06 -20.75 -13.31
N LYS A 162 -6.29 -20.68 -14.62
CA LYS A 162 -5.30 -20.12 -15.55
C LYS A 162 -5.20 -18.61 -15.29
N LEU A 163 -4.15 -18.18 -14.63
CA LEU A 163 -3.88 -16.78 -14.39
C LEU A 163 -3.83 -16.00 -15.70
N LYS A 164 -4.48 -14.84 -15.72
CA LYS A 164 -4.46 -13.93 -16.88
C LYS A 164 -4.39 -12.49 -16.37
N PRO A 165 -3.30 -11.77 -16.68
CA PRO A 165 -3.17 -10.37 -16.29
C PRO A 165 -4.18 -9.49 -17.05
N GLN A 166 -4.80 -8.55 -16.37
CA GLN A 166 -5.64 -7.52 -16.97
C GLN A 166 -4.74 -6.42 -17.56
N LYS A 167 -4.44 -6.55 -18.86
CA LYS A 167 -3.48 -5.68 -19.54
C LYS A 167 -3.92 -4.21 -19.61
N GLU A 168 -5.21 -3.95 -19.60
CA GLU A 168 -5.82 -2.63 -19.61
C GLU A 168 -5.46 -1.81 -18.36
N GLU A 169 -5.17 -2.50 -17.23
CA GLU A 169 -4.68 -1.89 -15.99
C GLU A 169 -3.15 -1.83 -15.90
N GLY A 170 -2.44 -2.10 -17.02
CA GLY A 170 -0.98 -2.10 -17.09
C GLY A 170 -0.32 -3.29 -16.38
N ILE A 171 -1.07 -4.35 -16.10
CA ILE A 171 -0.56 -5.58 -15.50
C ILE A 171 0.05 -6.44 -16.59
N THR A 172 1.33 -6.75 -16.45
CA THR A 172 2.08 -7.53 -17.45
C THR A 172 2.30 -8.98 -17.05
N ASP A 173 2.22 -9.31 -15.76
CA ASP A 173 2.33 -10.67 -15.24
C ASP A 173 1.47 -10.86 -13.98
N VAL A 174 0.99 -12.08 -13.77
CA VAL A 174 0.31 -12.53 -12.54
C VAL A 174 0.87 -13.88 -12.17
N ARG A 175 1.34 -14.04 -10.94
CA ARG A 175 2.04 -15.25 -10.54
C ARG A 175 1.79 -15.65 -9.09
N TRP A 176 1.77 -16.97 -8.85
CA TRP A 176 1.85 -17.55 -7.52
C TRP A 176 3.30 -17.67 -7.08
N PHE A 177 3.60 -17.22 -5.86
CA PHE A 177 4.91 -17.36 -5.22
C PHE A 177 4.78 -18.23 -3.98
N LYS A 178 5.69 -19.20 -3.84
CA LYS A 178 5.78 -19.96 -2.59
C LYS A 178 6.21 -19.03 -1.44
N PRO A 179 5.81 -19.28 -0.20
CA PRO A 179 6.23 -18.46 0.94
C PRO A 179 7.76 -18.31 1.06
N ASN A 180 8.52 -19.34 0.66
CA ASN A 180 9.99 -19.32 0.71
C ASN A 180 10.62 -18.52 -0.46
N ASP A 181 9.87 -18.17 -1.49
CA ASP A 181 10.36 -17.42 -2.65
C ASP A 181 10.03 -15.91 -2.53
N ILE A 182 9.62 -15.46 -1.34
CA ILE A 182 9.18 -14.08 -1.09
C ILE A 182 10.31 -13.06 -1.31
N ASP A 183 11.56 -13.46 -1.19
CA ASP A 183 12.73 -12.58 -1.38
C ASP A 183 12.74 -11.93 -2.76
N ALA A 184 12.27 -12.63 -3.80
CA ALA A 184 12.12 -12.08 -5.14
C ALA A 184 11.11 -10.91 -5.18
N ILE A 185 10.08 -10.97 -4.32
CA ILE A 185 9.11 -9.89 -4.14
C ILE A 185 9.73 -8.73 -3.36
N LEU A 186 10.43 -9.03 -2.26
CA LEU A 186 11.04 -8.02 -1.38
C LEU A 186 12.07 -7.18 -2.13
N ALA A 187 12.81 -7.79 -3.06
CA ALA A 187 13.81 -7.11 -3.87
C ALA A 187 13.21 -6.06 -4.82
N ASN A 188 11.95 -6.21 -5.26
CA ASN A 188 11.34 -5.34 -6.26
C ASN A 188 9.83 -5.13 -6.04
N THR A 189 9.45 -4.54 -4.93
CA THR A 189 8.06 -4.19 -4.62
C THR A 189 7.92 -2.76 -4.12
N PHE A 190 6.68 -2.31 -3.93
CA PHE A 190 6.41 -1.00 -3.32
C PHE A 190 6.51 -1.07 -1.78
N PRO A 191 7.04 -0.03 -1.11
CA PRO A 191 7.13 0.01 0.36
C PRO A 191 5.78 -0.21 1.05
N SER A 192 4.68 0.25 0.45
CA SER A 192 3.33 0.02 0.97
C SER A 192 2.91 -1.46 0.99
N ILE A 193 3.46 -2.28 0.09
CA ILE A 193 3.22 -3.73 0.05
C ILE A 193 4.01 -4.43 1.15
N LEU A 194 5.23 -3.97 1.44
CA LEU A 194 6.00 -4.46 2.59
C LEU A 194 5.22 -4.32 3.90
N ASP A 195 4.50 -3.19 4.10
CA ASP A 195 3.61 -3.01 5.26
C ASP A 195 2.50 -4.08 5.32
N VAL A 196 1.91 -4.42 4.19
CA VAL A 196 0.87 -5.46 4.12
C VAL A 196 1.45 -6.83 4.49
N LEU A 197 2.63 -7.16 3.95
CA LEU A 197 3.33 -8.42 4.23
C LEU A 197 3.75 -8.52 5.70
N ALA A 198 4.28 -7.45 6.29
CA ALA A 198 4.65 -7.38 7.70
C ALA A 198 3.42 -7.56 8.62
N LYS A 199 2.28 -6.92 8.30
CA LYS A 199 1.02 -7.11 9.04
C LYS A 199 0.47 -8.54 8.97
N MET A 200 0.94 -9.32 8.01
CA MET A 200 0.61 -10.74 7.85
C MET A 200 1.66 -11.68 8.43
N ASN A 201 2.70 -11.15 9.09
CA ASN A 201 3.86 -11.89 9.61
C ASN A 201 4.54 -12.75 8.52
N LEU A 202 4.54 -12.25 7.28
CA LEU A 202 5.21 -12.91 6.15
C LEU A 202 6.66 -12.43 6.01
N ILE A 203 6.98 -11.32 6.64
CA ILE A 203 8.33 -10.77 6.79
C ILE A 203 8.51 -10.29 8.22
N THR A 204 9.71 -10.44 8.76
CA THR A 204 10.03 -10.01 10.12
C THR A 204 10.32 -8.52 10.20
N GLU A 205 10.87 -8.00 9.13
CA GLU A 205 11.27 -6.61 9.03
C GLU A 205 10.88 -6.00 7.68
N VAL A 206 10.38 -4.74 7.68
CA VAL A 206 10.25 -3.94 6.46
C VAL A 206 11.61 -3.29 6.19
N PRO A 207 12.38 -3.61 5.15
CA PRO A 207 13.81 -3.32 5.03
C PRO A 207 14.23 -1.85 5.18
N VAL A 208 13.32 -0.89 5.09
CA VAL A 208 13.60 0.56 5.20
C VAL A 208 12.84 1.23 6.36
N LEU A 209 11.95 0.49 7.05
CA LEU A 209 10.97 1.08 7.97
C LEU A 209 11.00 0.48 9.38
N LEU A 210 11.97 -0.39 9.67
CA LEU A 210 11.92 -1.25 10.84
C LEU A 210 13.10 -1.18 11.74
N SER A 211 13.25 -0.19 12.40
CA SER A 211 13.91 -0.19 13.69
C SER A 211 13.21 0.84 14.57
N GLU A 212 11.98 0.55 14.91
CA GLU A 212 11.28 1.24 15.98
C GLU A 212 11.05 0.32 17.16
#